data_cd998b014521e80d3a78b05d7d17f996
#
_entry.id   cd998b014521e80d3a78b05d7d17f996
#
_cell.length_a   1.000
_cell.length_b   1.000
_cell.length_c   1.000
_cell.angle_alpha   90.00
_cell.angle_beta   90.00
_cell.angle_gamma   90.00
#
_symmetry.space_group_name_H-M   'P 1'
#
loop_
_entity.id
_entity.type
_entity.pdbx_description
1 polymer ?
#
loop_
_entity_poly.entity_id
_entity_poly.type
_entity_poly.pdbx_seq_one_letter_code
_entity_poly.pdbx_strand_id
1 'polypeptide(L)'
;DLIQTRRDLHQIPEIGLEEFKTQAYLLDVIEKLITGKDFVQVRTWRTGILVYLQGSQPERTIGWRTDIDGLPIVEQTGLPFASQHQGRMHACGHDFHMTIALGCLERSLEEQPKNNLLFLFQPAEENEAGGMLMYEDGAFGDWLPDKFYGLHVRPDLKVGQIATNTHTLFAGTCEV
;
A
#
# COMPACT_ATOMS: atom_id res chain seq x y z
N ASP A 1 -5.63 5.42 14.93
CA ASP A 1 -4.91 4.35 15.64
C ASP A 1 -4.52 3.25 14.65
N LEU A 2 -3.23 3.12 14.38
CA LEU A 2 -2.69 2.18 13.38
C LEU A 2 -2.96 0.71 13.72
N ILE A 3 -3.03 0.34 15.01
CA ILE A 3 -3.32 -1.04 15.40
C ILE A 3 -4.76 -1.42 15.01
N GLN A 4 -5.71 -0.52 15.22
CA GLN A 4 -7.10 -0.75 14.83
C GLN A 4 -7.23 -0.76 13.31
N THR A 5 -6.61 0.18 12.60
CA THR A 5 -6.56 0.21 11.14
C THR A 5 -6.08 -1.13 10.55
N ARG A 6 -4.98 -1.68 11.10
CA ARG A 6 -4.47 -2.99 10.67
C ARG A 6 -5.49 -4.11 10.89
N ARG A 7 -6.16 -4.12 12.05
CA ARG A 7 -7.16 -5.15 12.36
C ARG A 7 -8.41 -5.05 11.49
N ASP A 8 -8.83 -3.83 11.16
CA ASP A 8 -9.97 -3.60 10.28
C ASP A 8 -9.65 -4.08 8.85
N LEU A 9 -8.48 -3.74 8.32
CA LEU A 9 -8.00 -4.22 7.02
C LEU A 9 -7.86 -5.74 6.98
N HIS A 10 -7.36 -6.36 8.06
CA HIS A 10 -7.22 -7.81 8.16
C HIS A 10 -8.54 -8.56 8.03
N GLN A 11 -9.64 -7.95 8.42
CA GLN A 11 -10.97 -8.55 8.35
C GLN A 11 -11.59 -8.53 6.94
N ILE A 12 -11.07 -7.73 6.01
CA ILE A 12 -11.66 -7.51 4.68
C ILE A 12 -10.72 -7.87 3.52
N PRO A 13 -9.94 -8.97 3.55
CA PRO A 13 -9.05 -9.33 2.46
C PRO A 13 -9.84 -9.58 1.17
N GLU A 14 -9.38 -8.99 0.06
CA GLU A 14 -9.97 -9.12 -1.26
C GLU A 14 -8.89 -9.51 -2.26
N ILE A 15 -9.27 -10.29 -3.29
CA ILE A 15 -8.35 -10.75 -4.32
C ILE A 15 -8.05 -9.61 -5.29
N GLY A 16 -6.90 -9.68 -5.92
CA GLY A 16 -6.43 -8.66 -6.86
C GLY A 16 -7.44 -8.25 -7.93
N LEU A 17 -7.58 -6.95 -8.13
CA LEU A 17 -8.56 -6.24 -8.95
C LEU A 17 -10.03 -6.33 -8.45
N GLU A 18 -10.26 -6.91 -7.26
CA GLU A 18 -11.55 -6.95 -6.57
C GLU A 18 -11.51 -6.24 -5.21
N GLU A 19 -10.46 -5.45 -4.91
CA GLU A 19 -10.19 -4.83 -3.60
C GLU A 19 -11.06 -3.58 -3.35
N PHE A 20 -12.37 -3.68 -3.61
CA PHE A 20 -13.30 -2.54 -3.56
C PHE A 20 -13.54 -2.04 -2.12
N LYS A 21 -13.71 -2.94 -1.14
CA LYS A 21 -13.91 -2.57 0.26
C LYS A 21 -12.61 -2.07 0.88
N THR A 22 -11.49 -2.71 0.53
CA THR A 22 -10.15 -2.28 0.92
C THR A 22 -9.88 -0.87 0.42
N GLN A 23 -10.15 -0.59 -0.87
CA GLN A 23 -10.00 0.73 -1.45
C GLN A 23 -10.89 1.76 -0.73
N ALA A 24 -12.17 1.44 -0.52
CA ALA A 24 -13.10 2.35 0.14
C ALA A 24 -12.65 2.68 1.58
N TYR A 25 -12.18 1.69 2.32
CA TYR A 25 -11.63 1.88 3.66
C TYR A 25 -10.39 2.78 3.65
N LEU A 26 -9.45 2.51 2.75
CA LEU A 26 -8.23 3.30 2.60
C LEU A 26 -8.54 4.76 2.22
N LEU A 27 -9.46 4.98 1.28
CA LEU A 27 -9.88 6.32 0.88
C LEU A 27 -10.50 7.10 2.04
N ASP A 28 -11.38 6.48 2.85
CA ASP A 28 -11.97 7.11 4.04
C ASP A 28 -10.90 7.54 5.06
N VAL A 29 -9.88 6.71 5.28
CA VAL A 29 -8.76 7.05 6.16
C VAL A 29 -7.90 8.16 5.56
N ILE A 30 -7.56 8.07 4.28
CA ILE A 30 -6.73 9.06 3.56
C ILE A 30 -7.42 10.42 3.55
N GLU A 31 -8.71 10.49 3.21
CA GLU A 31 -9.49 11.74 3.19
C GLU A 31 -9.47 12.47 4.54
N LYS A 32 -9.58 11.72 5.63
CA LYS A 32 -9.47 12.29 7.00
C LYS A 32 -8.09 12.85 7.28
N LEU A 33 -7.03 12.17 6.83
CA LEU A 33 -5.64 12.59 7.02
C LEU A 33 -5.30 13.86 6.24
N ILE A 34 -5.78 13.97 4.99
CA ILE A 34 -5.41 15.06 4.08
C ILE A 34 -6.30 16.31 4.20
N THR A 35 -7.32 16.27 5.05
CA THR A 35 -8.22 17.42 5.26
C THR A 35 -7.43 18.68 5.58
N GLY A 36 -7.63 19.74 4.78
CA GLY A 36 -6.93 21.03 4.93
C GLY A 36 -5.47 21.04 4.44
N LYS A 37 -5.06 20.05 3.65
CA LYS A 37 -3.71 19.94 3.07
C LYS A 37 -3.77 20.23 1.55
N ASP A 38 -3.63 21.48 1.15
CA ASP A 38 -3.78 21.93 -0.24
C ASP A 38 -2.67 21.39 -1.19
N PHE A 39 -1.57 20.89 -0.63
CA PHE A 39 -0.47 20.30 -1.39
C PHE A 39 -0.64 18.80 -1.68
N VAL A 40 -1.80 18.22 -1.35
CA VAL A 40 -2.08 16.80 -1.55
C VAL A 40 -3.13 16.57 -2.61
N GLN A 41 -2.89 15.61 -3.49
CA GLN A 41 -3.83 15.17 -4.52
C GLN A 41 -3.97 13.65 -4.48
N VAL A 42 -5.18 13.14 -4.77
CA VAL A 42 -5.48 11.71 -4.79
C VAL A 42 -6.04 11.34 -6.17
N ARG A 43 -5.57 10.23 -6.71
CA ARG A 43 -6.12 9.58 -7.91
C ARG A 43 -6.40 8.12 -7.60
N THR A 44 -7.37 7.55 -8.29
CA THR A 44 -7.65 6.12 -8.28
C THR A 44 -7.44 5.53 -9.66
N TRP A 45 -7.03 4.28 -9.72
CA TRP A 45 -7.00 3.48 -10.92
C TRP A 45 -7.52 2.08 -10.58
N ARG A 46 -8.68 1.70 -11.13
CA ARG A 46 -9.43 0.49 -10.73
C ARG A 46 -9.56 0.47 -9.19
N THR A 47 -8.99 -0.53 -8.52
CA THR A 47 -8.96 -0.64 -7.05
C THR A 47 -7.70 -0.02 -6.39
N GLY A 48 -6.72 0.44 -7.18
CA GLY A 48 -5.52 1.10 -6.68
C GLY A 48 -5.73 2.58 -6.34
N ILE A 49 -4.85 3.11 -5.48
CA ILE A 49 -4.86 4.52 -5.03
C ILE A 49 -3.46 5.10 -5.17
N LEU A 50 -3.39 6.34 -5.65
CA LEU A 50 -2.18 7.15 -5.68
C LEU A 50 -2.42 8.42 -4.86
N VAL A 51 -1.58 8.67 -3.87
CA VAL A 51 -1.62 9.90 -3.05
C VAL A 51 -0.33 10.67 -3.29
N TYR A 52 -0.46 11.83 -3.93
CA TYR A 52 0.67 12.68 -4.29
C TYR A 52 0.75 13.89 -3.37
N LEU A 53 1.91 14.10 -2.76
CA LEU A 53 2.23 15.26 -1.95
C LEU A 53 3.20 16.14 -2.74
N GLN A 54 2.76 17.34 -3.10
CA GLN A 54 3.64 18.31 -3.75
C GLN A 54 4.65 18.87 -2.74
N GLY A 55 5.93 18.78 -3.08
CA GLY A 55 7.00 19.33 -2.29
C GLY A 55 7.03 20.86 -2.31
N SER A 56 7.56 21.48 -1.25
CA SER A 56 7.73 22.93 -1.17
C SER A 56 8.85 23.46 -2.11
N GLN A 57 9.85 22.64 -2.39
CA GLN A 57 10.97 22.91 -3.30
C GLN A 57 11.41 21.60 -3.97
N PRO A 58 10.58 21.02 -4.87
CA PRO A 58 10.83 19.68 -5.38
C PRO A 58 11.98 19.65 -6.39
N GLU A 59 12.95 18.77 -6.15
CA GLU A 59 14.01 18.41 -7.07
C GLU A 59 13.73 17.03 -7.72
N ARG A 60 12.88 16.22 -7.08
CA ARG A 60 12.51 14.86 -7.50
C ARG A 60 11.20 14.41 -6.86
N THR A 61 10.67 13.32 -7.39
CA THR A 61 9.54 12.58 -6.78
C THR A 61 10.04 11.26 -6.20
N ILE A 62 9.70 10.99 -4.94
CA ILE A 62 10.04 9.77 -4.22
C ILE A 62 8.75 8.98 -4.01
N GLY A 63 8.72 7.73 -4.48
CA GLY A 63 7.58 6.84 -4.33
C GLY A 63 7.73 5.90 -3.13
N TRP A 64 6.63 5.69 -2.40
CA TRP A 64 6.45 4.62 -1.44
C TRP A 64 5.36 3.68 -1.94
N ARG A 65 5.69 2.41 -2.15
CA ARG A 65 4.78 1.39 -2.64
C ARG A 65 4.33 0.47 -1.52
N THR A 66 3.04 0.22 -1.44
CA THR A 66 2.42 -0.84 -0.66
C THR A 66 1.43 -1.61 -1.53
N ASP A 67 1.31 -2.90 -1.31
CA ASP A 67 0.30 -3.77 -1.89
C ASP A 67 -0.96 -3.79 -1.03
N ILE A 68 -2.11 -4.16 -1.61
CA ILE A 68 -3.41 -4.08 -0.92
C ILE A 68 -4.26 -5.34 -1.03
N ASP A 69 -3.90 -6.31 -1.89
CA ASP A 69 -4.65 -7.52 -2.12
C ASP A 69 -4.41 -8.58 -1.04
N GLY A 70 -5.30 -9.55 -1.00
CA GLY A 70 -5.23 -10.73 -0.16
C GLY A 70 -5.14 -12.00 -1.00
N LEU A 71 -4.93 -13.12 -0.33
CA LEU A 71 -4.77 -14.45 -0.94
C LEU A 71 -6.04 -15.30 -0.79
N PRO A 72 -6.31 -16.24 -1.74
CA PRO A 72 -7.43 -17.18 -1.67
C PRO A 72 -7.11 -18.33 -0.69
N ILE A 73 -6.89 -17.97 0.58
CA ILE A 73 -6.51 -18.87 1.66
C ILE A 73 -7.56 -18.83 2.77
N VAL A 74 -7.98 -19.99 3.27
CA VAL A 74 -8.85 -20.07 4.44
C VAL A 74 -8.05 -19.76 5.68
N GLU A 75 -8.41 -18.68 6.37
CA GLU A 75 -7.75 -18.31 7.63
C GLU A 75 -8.08 -19.28 8.76
N GLN A 76 -7.05 -19.71 9.49
CA GLN A 76 -7.15 -20.64 10.63
C GLN A 76 -6.50 -20.09 11.91
N THR A 77 -6.31 -18.77 11.98
CA THR A 77 -5.59 -18.13 13.11
C THR A 77 -6.40 -18.14 14.41
N GLY A 78 -7.73 -18.15 14.34
CA GLY A 78 -8.61 -18.00 15.51
C GLY A 78 -8.53 -16.63 16.18
N LEU A 79 -7.99 -15.61 15.49
CA LEU A 79 -7.89 -14.25 16.01
C LEU A 79 -9.27 -13.59 16.12
N PRO A 80 -9.52 -12.71 17.11
CA PRO A 80 -10.79 -12.00 17.25
C PRO A 80 -11.08 -11.02 16.10
N PHE A 81 -10.09 -10.72 15.27
CA PHE A 81 -10.17 -9.90 14.05
C PHE A 81 -9.81 -10.71 12.80
N ALA A 82 -10.04 -12.02 12.81
CA ALA A 82 -9.85 -12.87 11.64
C ALA A 82 -10.71 -12.42 10.45
N SER A 83 -10.33 -12.84 9.25
CA SER A 83 -11.03 -12.51 8.01
C SER A 83 -12.53 -12.79 8.10
N GLN A 84 -13.33 -11.83 7.67
CA GLN A 84 -14.78 -11.95 7.48
C GLN A 84 -15.15 -12.36 6.05
N HIS A 85 -14.16 -12.44 5.14
CA HIS A 85 -14.31 -12.92 3.78
C HIS A 85 -13.91 -14.39 3.70
N GLN A 86 -14.90 -15.27 3.63
CA GLN A 86 -14.67 -16.72 3.60
C GLN A 86 -13.71 -17.09 2.45
N GLY A 87 -12.68 -17.87 2.77
CA GLY A 87 -11.69 -18.33 1.79
C GLY A 87 -10.67 -17.29 1.35
N ARG A 88 -10.60 -16.16 2.04
CA ARG A 88 -9.62 -15.10 1.75
C ARG A 88 -8.91 -14.68 3.03
N MET A 89 -7.61 -14.36 2.94
CA MET A 89 -6.78 -13.97 4.07
C MET A 89 -5.66 -13.03 3.62
N HIS A 90 -5.29 -12.04 4.46
CA HIS A 90 -4.02 -11.33 4.33
C HIS A 90 -2.85 -12.17 4.88
N ALA A 91 -2.57 -13.31 4.22
CA ALA A 91 -1.54 -14.24 4.65
C ALA A 91 -0.12 -13.75 4.34
N CYS A 92 0.05 -12.88 3.36
CA CYS A 92 1.33 -12.26 3.01
C CYS A 92 1.67 -11.01 3.84
N GLY A 93 0.69 -10.48 4.61
CA GLY A 93 0.90 -9.34 5.51
C GLY A 93 0.66 -7.98 4.87
N HIS A 94 -0.09 -7.90 3.77
CA HIS A 94 -0.40 -6.64 3.08
C HIS A 94 -1.23 -5.69 3.95
N ASP A 95 -1.99 -6.18 4.92
CA ASP A 95 -2.65 -5.39 5.95
C ASP A 95 -1.67 -4.60 6.85
N PHE A 96 -0.51 -5.18 7.18
CA PHE A 96 0.59 -4.46 7.82
C PHE A 96 1.21 -3.43 6.86
N HIS A 97 1.43 -3.80 5.61
CA HIS A 97 2.06 -2.92 4.63
C HIS A 97 1.23 -1.66 4.41
N MET A 98 -0.10 -1.81 4.20
CA MET A 98 -1.04 -0.69 4.08
C MET A 98 -1.01 0.20 5.32
N THR A 99 -1.04 -0.40 6.50
CA THR A 99 -1.03 0.33 7.76
C THR A 99 0.25 1.13 7.96
N ILE A 100 1.41 0.54 7.62
CA ILE A 100 2.70 1.23 7.67
C ILE A 100 2.72 2.39 6.68
N ALA A 101 2.22 2.19 5.46
CA ALA A 101 2.12 3.24 4.45
C ALA A 101 1.24 4.41 4.93
N LEU A 102 0.09 4.12 5.56
CA LEU A 102 -0.77 5.15 6.15
C LEU A 102 -0.06 5.91 7.29
N GLY A 103 0.70 5.22 8.13
CA GLY A 103 1.50 5.87 9.18
C GLY A 103 2.62 6.76 8.61
N CYS A 104 3.28 6.31 7.54
CA CYS A 104 4.27 7.12 6.82
C CYS A 104 3.61 8.33 6.15
N LEU A 105 2.43 8.17 5.56
CA LEU A 105 1.65 9.26 4.99
C LEU A 105 1.27 10.28 6.07
N GLU A 106 0.68 9.85 7.18
CA GLU A 106 0.31 10.70 8.32
C GLU A 106 1.51 11.53 8.80
N ARG A 107 2.66 10.89 8.99
CA ARG A 107 3.90 11.56 9.37
C ARG A 107 4.36 12.58 8.33
N SER A 108 4.24 12.26 7.03
CA SER A 108 4.63 13.16 5.93
C SER A 108 3.69 14.37 5.77
N LEU A 109 2.51 14.33 6.40
CA LEU A 109 1.53 15.43 6.39
C LEU A 109 1.70 16.41 7.56
N GLU A 110 2.53 16.11 8.57
CA GLU A 110 2.77 17.03 9.69
C GLU A 110 3.39 18.34 9.20
N GLU A 111 4.30 18.26 8.23
CA GLU A 111 4.93 19.38 7.57
C GLU A 111 5.06 19.10 6.07
N GLN A 112 4.81 20.11 5.21
CA GLN A 112 4.96 19.92 3.76
C GLN A 112 6.38 19.46 3.42
N PRO A 113 6.56 18.32 2.72
CA PRO A 113 7.88 17.80 2.41
C PRO A 113 8.64 18.71 1.45
N LYS A 114 9.99 18.66 1.47
CA LYS A 114 10.81 19.40 0.50
C LYS A 114 10.62 18.86 -0.92
N ASN A 115 10.75 17.56 -1.11
CA ASN A 115 10.55 16.89 -2.41
C ASN A 115 9.11 16.38 -2.55
N ASN A 116 8.72 16.07 -3.77
CA ASN A 116 7.44 15.39 -4.00
C ASN A 116 7.47 13.98 -3.42
N LEU A 117 6.36 13.54 -2.84
CA LEU A 117 6.16 12.16 -2.41
C LEU A 117 4.96 11.58 -3.15
N LEU A 118 5.07 10.31 -3.55
CA LEU A 118 3.95 9.53 -4.07
C LEU A 118 3.78 8.28 -3.23
N PHE A 119 2.62 8.14 -2.59
CA PHE A 119 2.21 6.89 -1.95
C PHE A 119 1.35 6.11 -2.95
N LEU A 120 1.81 4.90 -3.28
CA LEU A 120 1.12 3.98 -4.17
C LEU A 120 0.54 2.82 -3.36
N PHE A 121 -0.78 2.72 -3.32
CA PHE A 121 -1.52 1.55 -2.83
C PHE A 121 -1.84 0.69 -4.05
N GLN A 122 -0.98 -0.30 -4.29
CA GLN A 122 -0.98 -1.12 -5.50
C GLN A 122 -1.92 -2.31 -5.36
N PRO A 123 -2.89 -2.50 -6.26
CA PRO A 123 -3.71 -3.69 -6.30
C PRO A 123 -2.98 -4.87 -6.95
N ALA A 124 -3.51 -6.07 -6.78
CA ALA A 124 -3.18 -7.27 -7.54
C ALA A 124 -1.68 -7.60 -7.59
N GLU A 125 -1.02 -7.58 -6.45
CA GLU A 125 0.40 -7.96 -6.36
C GLU A 125 0.58 -9.46 -6.58
N GLU A 126 -0.34 -10.27 -6.03
CA GLU A 126 -0.20 -11.73 -5.94
C GLU A 126 -0.59 -12.46 -7.24
N ASN A 127 -1.31 -11.85 -8.17
CA ASN A 127 -1.86 -12.56 -9.32
C ASN A 127 -1.73 -11.86 -10.67
N GLU A 128 -1.89 -10.53 -10.76
CA GLU A 128 -2.07 -9.82 -12.03
C GLU A 128 -0.96 -8.79 -12.34
N ALA A 129 0.12 -8.76 -11.55
CA ALA A 129 1.17 -7.76 -11.68
C ALA A 129 0.63 -6.31 -11.72
N GLY A 130 -0.26 -5.96 -10.79
CA GLY A 130 -1.02 -4.70 -10.80
C GLY A 130 -0.18 -3.45 -10.97
N GLY A 131 1.06 -3.43 -10.45
CA GLY A 131 1.99 -2.32 -10.67
C GLY A 131 2.37 -2.12 -12.13
N MET A 132 2.59 -3.20 -12.89
CA MET A 132 2.85 -3.16 -14.32
C MET A 132 1.62 -2.64 -15.07
N LEU A 133 0.43 -3.17 -14.78
CA LEU A 133 -0.82 -2.73 -15.39
C LEU A 133 -1.07 -1.24 -15.14
N MET A 134 -0.84 -0.74 -13.92
CA MET A 134 -0.94 0.68 -13.61
C MET A 134 0.03 1.53 -14.44
N TYR A 135 1.25 1.05 -14.65
CA TYR A 135 2.25 1.74 -15.47
C TYR A 135 1.86 1.78 -16.95
N GLU A 136 1.47 0.65 -17.52
CA GLU A 136 1.06 0.50 -18.91
C GLU A 136 -0.20 1.32 -19.25
N ASP A 137 -1.18 1.36 -18.33
CA ASP A 137 -2.39 2.17 -18.46
C ASP A 137 -2.16 3.66 -18.19
N GLY A 138 -0.93 4.09 -17.86
CA GLY A 138 -0.59 5.48 -17.62
C GLY A 138 -1.19 6.07 -16.34
N ALA A 139 -1.52 5.25 -15.35
CA ALA A 139 -2.15 5.68 -14.09
C ALA A 139 -1.34 6.72 -13.31
N PHE A 140 -0.03 6.70 -13.45
CA PHE A 140 0.88 7.65 -12.81
C PHE A 140 0.81 9.05 -13.43
N GLY A 141 0.57 9.15 -14.76
CA GLY A 141 0.61 10.42 -15.47
C GLY A 141 1.92 11.17 -15.23
N ASP A 142 1.81 12.40 -14.75
CA ASP A 142 2.93 13.29 -14.40
C ASP A 142 3.52 13.04 -12.99
N TRP A 143 3.02 12.06 -12.24
CA TRP A 143 3.45 11.73 -10.88
C TRP A 143 4.46 10.58 -10.82
N LEU A 144 4.96 10.08 -11.96
CA LEU A 144 5.89 8.96 -11.98
C LEU A 144 7.14 9.28 -11.15
N PRO A 145 7.48 8.47 -10.13
CA PRO A 145 8.60 8.76 -9.25
C PRO A 145 9.96 8.46 -9.90
N ASP A 146 10.98 9.22 -9.49
CA ASP A 146 12.37 8.93 -9.83
C ASP A 146 12.90 7.66 -9.15
N LYS A 147 12.35 7.34 -7.98
CA LYS A 147 12.68 6.14 -7.18
C LYS A 147 11.47 5.66 -6.42
N PHE A 148 11.30 4.33 -6.35
CA PHE A 148 10.36 3.67 -5.47
C PHE A 148 11.06 2.98 -4.30
N TYR A 149 10.46 3.09 -3.13
CA TYR A 149 10.74 2.29 -1.95
C TYR A 149 9.51 1.46 -1.62
N GLY A 150 9.73 0.24 -1.15
CA GLY A 150 8.71 -0.66 -0.64
C GLY A 150 9.24 -1.36 0.59
N LEU A 151 8.34 -1.85 1.42
CA LEU A 151 8.64 -2.64 2.61
C LEU A 151 7.86 -3.95 2.51
N HIS A 152 8.47 -5.04 2.95
CA HIS A 152 7.76 -6.29 3.16
C HIS A 152 8.03 -6.78 4.59
N VAL A 153 6.98 -7.17 5.32
CA VAL A 153 7.13 -7.76 6.64
C VAL A 153 7.79 -9.13 6.56
N ARG A 154 8.65 -9.45 7.53
CA ARG A 154 9.44 -10.69 7.57
C ARG A 154 9.31 -11.34 8.95
N PRO A 155 8.72 -12.53 9.05
CA PRO A 155 8.53 -13.22 10.34
C PRO A 155 9.83 -13.71 10.98
N ASP A 156 10.92 -13.83 10.20
CA ASP A 156 12.24 -14.24 10.67
C ASP A 156 13.07 -13.10 11.28
N LEU A 157 12.63 -11.85 11.12
CA LEU A 157 13.26 -10.69 11.75
C LEU A 157 12.63 -10.39 13.12
N LYS A 158 13.46 -10.01 14.07
CA LYS A 158 12.99 -9.57 15.39
C LYS A 158 12.33 -8.19 15.28
N VAL A 159 11.36 -7.92 16.16
CA VAL A 159 10.74 -6.60 16.28
C VAL A 159 11.81 -5.50 16.44
N GLY A 160 11.68 -4.44 15.64
CA GLY A 160 12.62 -3.32 15.60
C GLY A 160 13.81 -3.53 14.66
N GLN A 161 13.94 -4.69 14.00
CA GLN A 161 14.95 -4.92 12.98
C GLN A 161 14.42 -4.56 11.59
N ILE A 162 15.25 -3.87 10.82
CA ILE A 162 15.04 -3.61 9.39
C ILE A 162 16.23 -4.22 8.65
N ALA A 163 15.97 -5.00 7.61
CA ALA A 163 16.97 -5.56 6.72
C ALA A 163 16.82 -4.98 5.32
N THR A 164 17.93 -4.78 4.65
CA THR A 164 17.98 -4.40 3.22
C THR A 164 19.04 -5.23 2.53
N ASN A 165 18.90 -5.36 1.21
CA ASN A 165 19.88 -6.07 0.38
C ASN A 165 20.15 -5.25 -0.87
N THR A 166 21.33 -5.44 -1.46
CA THR A 166 21.72 -4.89 -2.76
C THR A 166 21.27 -5.77 -3.94
N HIS A 167 20.74 -6.95 -3.66
CA HIS A 167 20.24 -7.92 -4.64
C HIS A 167 18.75 -8.17 -4.43
N THR A 168 18.14 -8.96 -5.33
CA THR A 168 16.74 -9.37 -5.24
C THR A 168 16.45 -10.05 -3.89
N LEU A 169 15.40 -9.62 -3.20
CA LEU A 169 14.97 -10.19 -1.91
C LEU A 169 14.00 -11.36 -2.07
N PHE A 170 13.25 -11.40 -3.17
CA PHE A 170 12.24 -12.43 -3.47
C PHE A 170 12.47 -13.01 -4.85
N ALA A 171 12.02 -14.25 -5.06
CA ALA A 171 12.01 -14.88 -6.38
C ALA A 171 11.02 -14.14 -7.30
N GLY A 172 11.40 -14.01 -8.56
CA GLY A 172 10.44 -13.63 -9.60
C GLY A 172 9.65 -14.86 -10.06
N THR A 173 8.39 -14.68 -10.40
CA THR A 173 7.58 -15.68 -11.10
C THR A 173 7.46 -15.32 -12.57
N CYS A 174 7.51 -16.32 -13.44
CA CYS A 174 7.20 -16.19 -14.86
C CYS A 174 6.21 -17.30 -15.19
N GLU A 175 5.00 -16.94 -15.56
CA GLU A 175 4.05 -17.88 -16.16
C GLU A 175 4.32 -17.96 -17.65
N VAL A 176 4.49 -19.18 -18.17
CA VAL A 176 4.74 -19.49 -19.59
C VAL A 176 3.48 -20.07 -20.21
#